data_251eca3c3df8cbe3a344a6cc825bc2d5
#
_entry.id   251eca3c3df8cbe3a344a6cc825bc2d5
#
_cell.length_a   1.000
_cell.length_b   1.000
_cell.length_c   1.000
_cell.angle_alpha   90.00
_cell.angle_beta   90.00
_cell.angle_gamma   90.00
#
_symmetry.space_group_name_H-M   'P 1'
#
loop_
_entity.id
_entity.type
_entity.pdbx_description
1 polymer ?
#
loop_
_entity_poly.entity_id
_entity_poly.type
_entity_poly.pdbx_seq_one_letter_code
_entity_poly.pdbx_strand_id
1 'polypeptide(L)'
;MQTLHLSSLLGSHVLSPSGEAVGKVDDVIVRLRGGDYPLLTGLVAKVGGRRVFVPNDRISDINEARIVLADPKLDLRGFERREGEVLLRSDILGHRLIDVADAELVRAWDVELQATADGWTVSCLDTRRPPRFFGLIRAQPGHVCKDWKAFEPLIGHSASVVARSLFRRVRRLKPAQIADLLEDASRQEGADILDAVHADPELEADVFEELDPDTANRLLSDKSDQDVANLVSHMRADDAADAIADLPQHRRQPILDLLPAGIRTKILVLLGFNPSSAGGIMGVEFLVAPSDATVEEALRRIRLAGQVQPEALITVHAVDGANRLIGTVTVIGLLQADADAHLADISDQDPVRVRADTDVVDVTLLMADYNLMTVPVVDDDDRMLGVITVDDILEATIPDDWRRREPPARPEPTTPAPELGEPNDHLSPGR
;
A
#
# COMPACT_ATOMS: atom_id res chain seq x y z
N MET A 1 -34.65 1.01 -10.82
CA MET A 1 -34.19 0.28 -9.65
C MET A 1 -34.52 1.15 -8.43
N GLN A 2 -34.99 0.55 -7.34
CA GLN A 2 -35.33 1.32 -6.14
C GLN A 2 -34.07 1.43 -5.29
N THR A 3 -33.76 2.64 -4.83
CA THR A 3 -32.62 2.96 -3.98
C THR A 3 -33.09 3.53 -2.65
N LEU A 4 -32.35 3.28 -1.59
CA LEU A 4 -32.59 3.78 -0.24
C LEU A 4 -31.30 4.29 0.38
N HIS A 5 -31.35 5.40 1.09
CA HIS A 5 -30.22 5.93 1.84
C HIS A 5 -30.32 5.53 3.32
N LEU A 6 -29.18 5.11 3.90
CA LEU A 6 -29.13 4.73 5.31
C LEU A 6 -29.60 5.87 6.20
N SER A 7 -29.16 7.10 5.89
CA SER A 7 -29.56 8.31 6.63
C SER A 7 -31.10 8.50 6.69
N SER A 8 -31.82 8.15 5.62
CA SER A 8 -33.29 8.22 5.56
C SER A 8 -33.97 7.08 6.33
N LEU A 9 -33.32 5.90 6.38
CA LEU A 9 -33.85 4.75 7.10
C LEU A 9 -33.70 4.89 8.62
N LEU A 10 -32.60 5.50 9.07
CA LEU A 10 -32.35 5.68 10.50
C LEU A 10 -33.40 6.61 11.14
N GLY A 11 -34.02 6.10 12.19
CA GLY A 11 -35.11 6.82 12.90
C GLY A 11 -36.48 6.71 12.23
N SER A 12 -36.61 6.12 11.03
CA SER A 12 -37.92 5.84 10.40
C SER A 12 -38.77 4.90 11.25
N HIS A 13 -40.10 4.95 11.08
CA HIS A 13 -41.01 4.15 11.90
C HIS A 13 -41.11 2.71 11.39
N VAL A 14 -41.05 1.77 12.33
CA VAL A 14 -41.39 0.37 12.09
C VAL A 14 -42.86 0.18 12.43
N LEU A 15 -43.66 -0.19 11.46
CA LEU A 15 -45.10 -0.33 11.56
C LEU A 15 -45.51 -1.82 11.56
N SER A 16 -46.55 -2.13 12.32
CA SER A 16 -47.25 -3.42 12.20
C SER A 16 -47.98 -3.51 10.85
N PRO A 17 -48.47 -4.71 10.43
CA PRO A 17 -49.33 -4.85 9.24
C PRO A 17 -50.61 -4.01 9.34
N SER A 18 -51.10 -3.69 10.54
CA SER A 18 -52.25 -2.81 10.78
C SER A 18 -51.93 -1.31 10.71
N GLY A 19 -50.66 -0.93 10.51
CA GLY A 19 -50.22 0.46 10.42
C GLY A 19 -49.87 1.11 11.77
N GLU A 20 -49.91 0.37 12.89
CA GLU A 20 -49.51 0.87 14.20
C GLU A 20 -47.99 0.97 14.33
N ALA A 21 -47.50 2.06 14.94
CA ALA A 21 -46.07 2.24 15.17
C ALA A 21 -45.58 1.33 16.30
N VAL A 22 -44.70 0.39 15.96
CA VAL A 22 -44.10 -0.58 16.89
C VAL A 22 -42.78 -0.05 17.46
N GLY A 23 -42.03 0.69 16.65
CA GLY A 23 -40.73 1.22 17.05
C GLY A 23 -40.08 2.10 15.98
N LYS A 24 -38.80 2.33 16.13
CA LYS A 24 -37.96 3.08 15.15
C LYS A 24 -36.71 2.30 14.80
N VAL A 25 -36.27 2.47 13.56
CA VAL A 25 -34.98 1.89 13.11
C VAL A 25 -33.84 2.54 13.88
N ASP A 26 -33.00 1.72 14.49
CA ASP A 26 -31.79 2.13 15.20
C ASP A 26 -30.53 1.85 14.36
N ASP A 27 -30.50 0.72 13.64
CA ASP A 27 -29.40 0.33 12.76
C ASP A 27 -29.86 -0.64 11.66
N VAL A 28 -29.04 -0.79 10.64
CA VAL A 28 -29.27 -1.73 9.51
C VAL A 28 -28.15 -2.77 9.53
N ILE A 29 -28.52 -4.05 9.45
CA ILE A 29 -27.59 -5.16 9.51
C ILE A 29 -27.39 -5.74 8.11
N VAL A 30 -26.14 -5.81 7.69
CA VAL A 30 -25.74 -6.47 6.45
C VAL A 30 -24.76 -7.61 6.74
N ARG A 31 -24.70 -8.57 5.84
CA ARG A 31 -23.68 -9.63 5.87
C ARG A 31 -22.72 -9.45 4.72
N LEU A 32 -21.42 -9.41 5.04
CA LEU A 32 -20.36 -9.35 4.05
C LEU A 32 -20.28 -10.69 3.29
N ARG A 33 -20.13 -10.63 1.97
CA ARG A 33 -20.07 -11.79 1.06
C ARG A 33 -18.74 -11.86 0.31
N GLY A 34 -17.64 -11.64 0.97
CA GLY A 34 -16.32 -11.60 0.33
C GLY A 34 -16.20 -10.47 -0.70
N GLY A 35 -16.11 -10.81 -1.98
CA GLY A 35 -16.00 -9.84 -3.08
C GLY A 35 -17.32 -9.26 -3.59
N ASP A 36 -18.49 -9.73 -3.09
CA ASP A 36 -19.81 -9.31 -3.54
C ASP A 36 -20.38 -8.19 -2.65
N TYR A 37 -21.46 -7.57 -3.16
CA TYR A 37 -22.19 -6.55 -2.42
C TYR A 37 -22.82 -7.12 -1.15
N PRO A 38 -22.66 -6.46 0.02
CA PRO A 38 -23.25 -6.91 1.27
C PRO A 38 -24.76 -6.98 1.19
N LEU A 39 -25.33 -8.10 1.65
CA LEU A 39 -26.77 -8.30 1.66
C LEU A 39 -27.38 -7.85 2.99
N LEU A 40 -28.49 -7.13 2.93
CA LEU A 40 -29.29 -6.79 4.10
C LEU A 40 -29.90 -8.06 4.70
N THR A 41 -29.57 -8.34 5.96
CA THR A 41 -30.07 -9.49 6.71
C THR A 41 -31.15 -9.14 7.71
N GLY A 42 -31.26 -7.87 8.08
CA GLY A 42 -32.28 -7.38 8.99
C GLY A 42 -31.98 -5.96 9.50
N LEU A 43 -32.75 -5.58 10.49
CA LEU A 43 -32.67 -4.28 11.13
C LEU A 43 -32.55 -4.43 12.64
N VAL A 44 -31.95 -3.45 13.29
CA VAL A 44 -32.10 -3.24 14.72
C VAL A 44 -33.18 -2.20 14.92
N ALA A 45 -34.28 -2.54 15.54
CA ALA A 45 -35.34 -1.61 15.90
C ALA A 45 -35.31 -1.28 17.40
N LYS A 46 -35.61 -0.02 17.74
CA LYS A 46 -35.79 0.40 19.12
C LYS A 46 -37.27 0.35 19.46
N VAL A 47 -37.65 -0.65 20.28
CA VAL A 47 -39.03 -0.93 20.70
C VAL A 47 -39.10 -0.83 22.22
N GLY A 48 -39.90 0.08 22.76
CA GLY A 48 -40.04 0.27 24.21
C GLY A 48 -38.71 0.51 24.95
N GLY A 49 -37.75 1.18 24.29
CA GLY A 49 -36.41 1.47 24.84
C GLY A 49 -35.39 0.32 24.69
N ARG A 50 -35.81 -0.84 24.18
CA ARG A 50 -34.92 -2.00 23.92
C ARG A 50 -34.52 -2.08 22.44
N ARG A 51 -33.32 -2.56 22.18
CA ARG A 51 -32.85 -2.89 20.81
C ARG A 51 -33.24 -4.33 20.50
N VAL A 52 -34.04 -4.54 19.48
CA VAL A 52 -34.53 -5.85 19.04
C VAL A 52 -34.15 -6.10 17.59
N PHE A 53 -33.88 -7.34 17.25
CA PHE A 53 -33.56 -7.77 15.89
C PHE A 53 -34.85 -7.99 15.09
N VAL A 54 -34.94 -7.39 13.92
CA VAL A 54 -36.00 -7.62 12.93
C VAL A 54 -35.37 -8.24 11.71
N PRO A 55 -35.51 -9.54 11.46
CA PRO A 55 -34.94 -10.20 10.32
C PRO A 55 -35.63 -9.75 9.03
N ASN A 56 -34.90 -9.76 7.92
CA ASN A 56 -35.37 -9.26 6.60
C ASN A 56 -36.61 -10.00 6.10
N ASP A 57 -36.75 -11.30 6.38
CA ASP A 57 -37.92 -12.10 6.00
C ASP A 57 -39.21 -11.73 6.74
N ARG A 58 -39.12 -10.91 7.78
CA ARG A 58 -40.24 -10.32 8.52
C ARG A 58 -40.61 -8.93 8.07
N ILE A 59 -39.98 -8.39 7.05
CA ILE A 59 -40.28 -7.09 6.48
C ILE A 59 -41.06 -7.29 5.17
N SER A 60 -42.26 -6.71 5.09
CA SER A 60 -43.10 -6.76 3.90
C SER A 60 -42.86 -5.58 2.94
N ASP A 61 -42.54 -4.41 3.48
CA ASP A 61 -42.23 -3.19 2.72
C ASP A 61 -41.18 -2.36 3.41
N ILE A 62 -40.24 -1.80 2.63
CA ILE A 62 -39.18 -0.91 3.10
C ILE A 62 -39.09 0.29 2.16
N ASN A 63 -39.21 1.48 2.72
CA ASN A 63 -39.01 2.73 2.00
C ASN A 63 -38.43 3.79 2.94
N GLU A 64 -38.04 4.94 2.41
CA GLU A 64 -37.38 6.02 3.18
C GLU A 64 -38.20 6.54 4.36
N ALA A 65 -39.52 6.46 4.33
CA ALA A 65 -40.39 7.00 5.36
C ALA A 65 -40.76 5.98 6.43
N ARG A 66 -40.87 4.71 6.07
CA ARG A 66 -41.40 3.66 6.96
C ARG A 66 -40.94 2.28 6.55
N ILE A 67 -41.00 1.36 7.54
CA ILE A 67 -40.80 -0.06 7.34
C ILE A 67 -42.05 -0.76 7.86
N VAL A 68 -42.62 -1.65 7.04
CA VAL A 68 -43.83 -2.40 7.39
C VAL A 68 -43.46 -3.87 7.65
N LEU A 69 -43.86 -4.38 8.80
CA LEU A 69 -43.66 -5.78 9.17
C LEU A 69 -44.65 -6.70 8.43
N ALA A 70 -44.23 -7.91 8.12
CA ALA A 70 -45.11 -8.94 7.55
C ALA A 70 -46.00 -9.61 8.63
N ASP A 71 -45.55 -9.62 9.89
CA ASP A 71 -46.22 -10.25 11.04
C ASP A 71 -46.15 -9.29 12.24
N PRO A 72 -47.25 -9.11 13.03
CA PRO A 72 -47.25 -8.27 14.22
C PRO A 72 -46.39 -8.84 15.36
N LYS A 73 -46.01 -10.12 15.31
CA LYS A 73 -45.20 -10.78 16.33
C LYS A 73 -43.73 -10.49 16.15
N LEU A 74 -43.15 -9.68 17.02
CA LEU A 74 -41.71 -9.46 17.12
C LEU A 74 -41.12 -10.33 18.24
N ASP A 75 -39.93 -10.87 17.98
CA ASP A 75 -39.11 -11.44 19.05
C ASP A 75 -38.45 -10.28 19.84
N LEU A 76 -38.89 -10.11 21.08
CA LEU A 76 -38.42 -9.01 21.94
C LEU A 76 -37.13 -9.35 22.70
N ARG A 77 -36.44 -10.45 22.38
CA ARG A 77 -35.11 -10.72 22.90
C ARG A 77 -34.16 -9.62 22.47
N GLY A 78 -33.21 -9.27 23.32
CA GLY A 78 -32.20 -8.26 23.02
C GLY A 78 -31.42 -8.64 21.75
N PHE A 79 -31.01 -7.65 21.00
CA PHE A 79 -30.14 -7.86 19.83
C PHE A 79 -28.78 -8.32 20.31
N GLU A 80 -28.32 -9.46 19.76
CA GLU A 80 -26.95 -9.97 19.87
C GLU A 80 -26.38 -10.11 18.48
N ARG A 81 -25.18 -9.51 18.26
CA ARG A 81 -24.48 -9.57 16.97
C ARG A 81 -24.03 -10.98 16.67
N ARG A 82 -24.22 -11.42 15.45
CA ARG A 82 -23.72 -12.71 14.94
C ARG A 82 -22.43 -12.52 14.16
N GLU A 83 -21.68 -13.59 14.01
CA GLU A 83 -20.44 -13.58 13.23
C GLU A 83 -20.71 -13.21 11.75
N GLY A 84 -19.89 -12.29 11.22
CA GLY A 84 -20.02 -11.77 9.84
C GLY A 84 -21.10 -10.72 9.64
N GLU A 85 -21.82 -10.31 10.69
CA GLU A 85 -22.77 -9.19 10.63
C GLU A 85 -22.06 -7.85 10.85
N VAL A 86 -22.38 -6.88 9.98
CA VAL A 86 -21.93 -5.50 10.04
C VAL A 86 -23.13 -4.59 10.24
N LEU A 87 -23.04 -3.69 11.20
CA LEU A 87 -24.06 -2.69 11.48
C LEU A 87 -23.69 -1.40 10.77
N LEU A 88 -24.46 -1.02 9.76
CA LEU A 88 -24.09 0.09 8.87
C LEU A 88 -23.96 1.43 9.59
N ARG A 89 -24.81 1.70 10.60
CA ARG A 89 -24.68 2.92 11.41
C ARG A 89 -23.49 2.86 12.35
N SER A 90 -23.36 1.74 13.08
CA SER A 90 -22.39 1.66 14.17
C SER A 90 -20.97 1.38 13.69
N ASP A 91 -20.79 0.69 12.54
CA ASP A 91 -19.49 0.21 12.08
C ASP A 91 -19.00 0.94 10.81
N ILE A 92 -19.92 1.55 10.02
CA ILE A 92 -19.57 2.16 8.73
C ILE A 92 -19.81 3.66 8.74
N LEU A 93 -21.02 4.09 9.10
CA LEU A 93 -21.42 5.49 9.00
C LEU A 93 -20.57 6.36 9.94
N GLY A 94 -19.86 7.34 9.38
CA GLY A 94 -18.97 8.22 10.11
C GLY A 94 -17.60 7.63 10.45
N HIS A 95 -17.35 6.35 10.15
CA HIS A 95 -16.05 5.70 10.27
C HIS A 95 -15.20 5.90 9.03
N ARG A 96 -13.88 5.73 9.18
CA ARG A 96 -12.95 5.78 8.05
C ARG A 96 -12.86 4.40 7.40
N LEU A 97 -12.68 4.41 6.09
CA LEU A 97 -12.53 3.24 5.23
C LEU A 97 -11.35 3.49 4.30
N ILE A 98 -10.71 2.43 3.87
CA ILE A 98 -9.69 2.54 2.82
C ILE A 98 -10.41 2.56 1.47
N ASP A 99 -10.25 3.63 0.70
CA ASP A 99 -10.53 3.65 -0.73
C ASP A 99 -9.35 3.01 -1.45
N VAL A 100 -9.52 1.78 -1.92
CA VAL A 100 -8.44 1.00 -2.52
C VAL A 100 -8.05 1.53 -3.91
N ALA A 101 -8.96 2.23 -4.59
CA ALA A 101 -8.67 2.77 -5.91
C ALA A 101 -7.75 4.00 -5.86
N ASP A 102 -7.99 4.86 -4.88
CA ASP A 102 -7.22 6.10 -4.68
C ASP A 102 -6.14 5.96 -3.60
N ALA A 103 -6.12 4.82 -2.88
CA ALA A 103 -5.23 4.52 -1.74
C ALA A 103 -5.35 5.58 -0.61
N GLU A 104 -6.58 5.98 -0.28
CA GLU A 104 -6.85 7.03 0.71
C GLU A 104 -7.76 6.54 1.83
N LEU A 105 -7.61 7.14 3.02
CA LEU A 105 -8.52 6.96 4.14
C LEU A 105 -9.69 7.96 4.04
N VAL A 106 -10.85 7.47 3.64
CA VAL A 106 -12.07 8.27 3.47
C VAL A 106 -13.11 7.98 4.55
N ARG A 107 -13.99 8.95 4.82
CA ARG A 107 -15.08 8.79 5.79
C ARG A 107 -16.42 8.55 5.08
N ALA A 108 -17.13 7.49 5.47
CA ALA A 108 -18.49 7.26 4.99
C ALA A 108 -19.48 8.23 5.65
N TRP A 109 -20.16 9.04 4.85
CA TRP A 109 -21.18 9.99 5.33
C TRP A 109 -22.60 9.48 5.10
N ASP A 110 -22.80 8.64 4.10
CA ASP A 110 -24.05 7.90 3.88
C ASP A 110 -23.77 6.57 3.16
N VAL A 111 -24.74 5.68 3.20
CA VAL A 111 -24.69 4.35 2.57
C VAL A 111 -25.93 4.19 1.71
N GLU A 112 -25.75 3.87 0.42
CA GLU A 112 -26.83 3.57 -0.48
C GLU A 112 -27.10 2.06 -0.54
N LEU A 113 -28.38 1.71 -0.40
CA LEU A 113 -28.90 0.35 -0.55
C LEU A 113 -29.71 0.27 -1.83
N GLN A 114 -29.50 -0.76 -2.62
CA GLN A 114 -30.19 -1.01 -3.88
C GLN A 114 -30.99 -2.30 -3.82
N ALA A 115 -32.22 -2.26 -4.34
CA ALA A 115 -33.05 -3.46 -4.50
C ALA A 115 -32.52 -4.33 -5.64
N THR A 116 -32.23 -5.59 -5.34
CA THR A 116 -31.78 -6.62 -6.30
C THR A 116 -32.72 -7.83 -6.24
N ALA A 117 -32.51 -8.82 -7.12
CA ALA A 117 -33.29 -10.07 -7.11
C ALA A 117 -33.11 -10.86 -5.78
N ASP A 118 -31.95 -10.74 -5.14
CA ASP A 118 -31.62 -11.42 -3.89
C ASP A 118 -32.07 -10.65 -2.63
N GLY A 119 -32.59 -9.44 -2.80
CA GLY A 119 -32.97 -8.53 -1.72
C GLY A 119 -32.23 -7.21 -1.79
N TRP A 120 -32.19 -6.49 -0.68
CA TRP A 120 -31.47 -5.22 -0.58
C TRP A 120 -29.98 -5.45 -0.35
N THR A 121 -29.15 -4.79 -1.16
CA THR A 121 -27.68 -4.84 -1.06
C THR A 121 -27.10 -3.45 -0.89
N VAL A 122 -25.98 -3.32 -0.20
CA VAL A 122 -25.20 -2.08 -0.20
C VAL A 122 -24.58 -1.89 -1.58
N SER A 123 -24.91 -0.80 -2.27
CA SER A 123 -24.42 -0.52 -3.63
C SER A 123 -23.19 0.37 -3.60
N CYS A 124 -23.26 1.48 -2.86
CA CYS A 124 -22.20 2.45 -2.81
C CYS A 124 -22.18 3.26 -1.51
N LEU A 125 -21.12 4.02 -1.33
CA LEU A 125 -20.91 4.92 -0.17
C LEU A 125 -20.75 6.36 -0.64
N ASP A 126 -21.38 7.29 0.08
CA ASP A 126 -21.10 8.72 -0.07
C ASP A 126 -19.95 9.09 0.88
N THR A 127 -18.81 9.49 0.31
CA THR A 127 -17.62 9.91 1.05
C THR A 127 -17.49 11.42 1.17
N ARG A 128 -18.42 12.19 0.61
CA ARG A 128 -18.40 13.65 0.69
C ARG A 128 -18.95 14.14 1.99
N ARG A 129 -18.21 15.02 2.64
CA ARG A 129 -18.67 15.70 3.86
C ARG A 129 -19.93 16.50 3.57
N PRO A 130 -21.05 16.29 4.30
CA PRO A 130 -22.23 17.11 4.12
C PRO A 130 -21.91 18.58 4.41
N PRO A 131 -22.47 19.53 3.64
CA PRO A 131 -22.20 20.95 3.83
C PRO A 131 -22.56 21.37 5.26
N ARG A 132 -21.59 21.87 6.00
CA ARG A 132 -21.81 22.53 7.29
C ARG A 132 -22.34 23.93 7.02
N PHE A 133 -23.32 24.37 7.77
CA PHE A 133 -24.02 25.65 7.75
C PHE A 133 -25.38 25.60 6.99
N PHE A 134 -26.45 25.22 7.74
CA PHE A 134 -27.85 25.58 7.49
C PHE A 134 -28.27 25.74 5.99
N GLY A 135 -27.74 24.94 5.08
CA GLY A 135 -28.15 24.96 3.67
C GLY A 135 -27.71 26.19 2.87
N LEU A 136 -26.85 27.07 3.37
CA LEU A 136 -26.38 28.27 2.67
C LEU A 136 -25.28 28.01 1.63
N ILE A 137 -24.66 26.86 1.64
CA ILE A 137 -23.73 26.42 0.56
C ILE A 137 -24.49 25.38 -0.26
N ARG A 138 -24.88 25.73 -1.49
CA ARG A 138 -25.45 24.80 -2.44
C ARG A 138 -24.47 23.64 -2.62
N ALA A 139 -24.91 22.43 -2.24
CA ALA A 139 -24.23 21.22 -2.66
C ALA A 139 -24.05 21.25 -4.18
N GLN A 140 -22.85 21.03 -4.68
CA GLN A 140 -22.67 20.85 -6.13
C GLN A 140 -23.55 19.67 -6.57
N PRO A 141 -24.33 19.83 -7.65
CA PRO A 141 -25.16 18.74 -8.15
C PRO A 141 -24.26 17.65 -8.71
N GLY A 142 -24.30 16.50 -8.09
CA GLY A 142 -23.57 15.31 -8.48
C GLY A 142 -23.33 14.46 -7.24
N HIS A 143 -24.22 13.49 -6.98
CA HIS A 143 -23.92 12.39 -6.07
C HIS A 143 -22.76 11.60 -6.67
N VAL A 144 -21.55 11.77 -6.14
CA VAL A 144 -20.46 10.82 -6.40
C VAL A 144 -20.54 9.76 -5.31
N CYS A 145 -21.43 8.84 -5.52
CA CYS A 145 -21.51 7.62 -4.79
C CYS A 145 -20.43 6.69 -5.36
N LYS A 146 -19.41 6.37 -4.59
CA LYS A 146 -18.38 5.40 -4.99
C LYS A 146 -18.88 3.99 -4.71
N ASP A 147 -18.65 3.07 -5.66
CA ASP A 147 -19.04 1.66 -5.55
C ASP A 147 -18.50 1.04 -4.26
N TRP A 148 -19.32 0.26 -3.54
CA TRP A 148 -18.90 -0.46 -2.35
C TRP A 148 -17.63 -1.28 -2.54
N LYS A 149 -17.44 -1.85 -3.74
CA LYS A 149 -16.26 -2.68 -4.05
C LYS A 149 -14.95 -1.89 -4.13
N ALA A 150 -15.01 -0.56 -4.18
CA ALA A 150 -13.82 0.28 -4.11
C ALA A 150 -13.28 0.41 -2.67
N PHE A 151 -14.08 0.04 -1.67
CA PHE A 151 -13.70 0.26 -0.27
C PHE A 151 -13.31 -1.03 0.46
N GLU A 152 -12.40 -0.87 1.40
CA GLU A 152 -12.11 -1.85 2.43
C GLU A 152 -12.44 -1.24 3.80
N PRO A 153 -13.47 -1.74 4.49
CA PRO A 153 -13.86 -1.20 5.79
C PRO A 153 -12.84 -1.59 6.85
N LEU A 154 -12.28 -0.59 7.55
CA LEU A 154 -11.51 -0.78 8.77
C LEU A 154 -12.49 -1.06 9.92
N ILE A 155 -12.86 -2.30 10.08
CA ILE A 155 -13.77 -2.70 11.16
C ILE A 155 -12.90 -3.09 12.36
N GLY A 156 -12.52 -2.08 13.16
CA GLY A 156 -11.69 -2.22 14.36
C GLY A 156 -12.35 -2.94 15.52
N HIS A 157 -13.06 -4.04 15.28
CA HIS A 157 -13.69 -4.82 16.36
C HIS A 157 -13.34 -6.31 16.22
N SER A 158 -12.51 -6.72 17.17
CA SER A 158 -12.21 -8.09 17.56
C SER A 158 -13.43 -8.99 17.48
N ALA A 159 -13.62 -9.78 16.46
CA ALA A 159 -14.32 -11.04 16.52
C ALA A 159 -14.76 -11.62 15.17
N SER A 160 -14.43 -11.03 14.05
CA SER A 160 -14.85 -11.63 12.77
C SER A 160 -13.64 -12.17 12.01
N VAL A 161 -13.47 -13.48 12.01
CA VAL A 161 -12.56 -14.21 11.11
C VAL A 161 -12.85 -13.85 9.64
N VAL A 162 -14.06 -13.44 9.34
CA VAL A 162 -14.50 -12.96 8.01
C VAL A 162 -13.91 -11.58 7.69
N ALA A 163 -13.71 -10.70 8.68
CA ALA A 163 -13.04 -9.41 8.47
C ALA A 163 -11.58 -9.61 8.03
N ARG A 164 -10.85 -10.56 8.59
CA ARG A 164 -9.47 -10.87 8.18
C ARG A 164 -9.33 -11.36 6.74
N SER A 165 -10.37 -11.93 6.14
CA SER A 165 -10.35 -12.34 4.74
C SER A 165 -10.60 -11.18 3.76
N LEU A 166 -11.09 -10.04 4.24
CA LEU A 166 -11.40 -8.85 3.45
C LEU A 166 -10.18 -7.97 3.17
N PHE A 167 -9.16 -8.00 4.02
CA PHE A 167 -7.91 -7.22 3.84
C PHE A 167 -7.02 -7.69 2.67
N ARG A 168 -7.52 -8.53 1.79
CA ARG A 168 -6.76 -8.97 0.59
C ARG A 168 -6.50 -7.86 -0.40
N ARG A 169 -7.29 -6.78 -0.38
CA ARG A 169 -7.16 -5.68 -1.34
C ARG A 169 -6.05 -4.72 -0.94
N VAL A 170 -5.86 -4.45 0.34
CA VAL A 170 -4.73 -3.64 0.85
C VAL A 170 -3.40 -4.23 0.40
N ARG A 171 -3.25 -5.57 0.41
CA ARG A 171 -2.05 -6.25 -0.09
C ARG A 171 -1.81 -6.12 -1.60
N ARG A 172 -2.73 -5.54 -2.36
CA ARG A 172 -2.55 -5.25 -3.79
C ARG A 172 -2.09 -3.82 -4.05
N LEU A 173 -2.12 -2.99 -3.03
CA LEU A 173 -1.54 -1.66 -3.09
C LEU A 173 -0.02 -1.77 -3.15
N LYS A 174 0.61 -0.74 -3.70
CA LYS A 174 2.08 -0.63 -3.64
C LYS A 174 2.52 -0.33 -2.22
N PRO A 175 3.73 -0.75 -1.81
CA PRO A 175 4.28 -0.44 -0.47
C PRO A 175 4.14 1.03 -0.09
N ALA A 176 4.57 1.97 -0.93
CA ALA A 176 4.44 3.41 -0.71
C ALA A 176 2.98 3.86 -0.44
N GLN A 177 2.00 3.28 -1.14
CA GLN A 177 0.59 3.60 -0.90
C GLN A 177 0.08 3.10 0.46
N ILE A 178 0.61 1.96 0.92
CA ILE A 178 0.27 1.43 2.26
C ILE A 178 0.96 2.27 3.34
N ALA A 179 2.18 2.75 3.09
CA ALA A 179 2.89 3.67 3.96
C ALA A 179 2.12 4.98 4.13
N ASP A 180 1.66 5.62 3.04
CA ASP A 180 0.80 6.81 3.08
C ASP A 180 -0.46 6.60 3.94
N LEU A 181 -1.10 5.42 3.81
CA LEU A 181 -2.27 5.07 4.63
C LEU A 181 -1.92 4.95 6.12
N LEU A 182 -0.74 4.40 6.46
CA LEU A 182 -0.28 4.25 7.85
C LEU A 182 0.09 5.59 8.47
N GLU A 183 0.65 6.52 7.71
CA GLU A 183 0.99 7.87 8.13
C GLU A 183 -0.27 8.69 8.48
N ASP A 184 -1.32 8.55 7.67
CA ASP A 184 -2.61 9.19 7.90
C ASP A 184 -3.49 8.49 8.94
N ALA A 185 -3.17 7.24 9.31
CA ALA A 185 -4.00 6.43 10.18
C ALA A 185 -3.90 6.85 11.66
N SER A 186 -5.02 6.74 12.38
CA SER A 186 -4.97 6.70 13.83
C SER A 186 -4.27 5.42 14.31
N ARG A 187 -3.83 5.38 15.57
CA ARG A 187 -3.14 4.22 16.13
C ARG A 187 -3.93 2.90 15.97
N GLN A 188 -5.25 2.95 16.10
CA GLN A 188 -6.11 1.77 15.95
C GLN A 188 -6.21 1.33 14.49
N GLU A 189 -6.44 2.27 13.58
CA GLU A 189 -6.51 2.02 12.14
C GLU A 189 -5.17 1.49 11.61
N GLY A 190 -4.06 2.07 12.07
CA GLY A 190 -2.71 1.60 11.72
C GLY A 190 -2.45 0.16 12.17
N ALA A 191 -2.91 -0.22 13.38
CA ALA A 191 -2.79 -1.61 13.84
C ALA A 191 -3.57 -2.58 12.94
N ASP A 192 -4.78 -2.20 12.50
CA ASP A 192 -5.60 -3.02 11.60
C ASP A 192 -4.94 -3.16 10.21
N ILE A 193 -4.32 -2.08 9.68
CA ILE A 193 -3.58 -2.11 8.41
C ILE A 193 -2.34 -3.02 8.53
N LEU A 194 -1.56 -2.88 9.60
CA LEU A 194 -0.37 -3.70 9.84
C LEU A 194 -0.74 -5.19 9.99
N ASP A 195 -1.82 -5.52 10.70
CA ASP A 195 -2.32 -6.89 10.79
C ASP A 195 -2.65 -7.48 9.41
N ALA A 196 -3.08 -6.62 8.46
CA ALA A 196 -3.38 -7.04 7.10
C ALA A 196 -2.13 -7.41 6.31
N VAL A 197 -1.02 -6.69 6.47
CA VAL A 197 0.24 -6.91 5.75
C VAL A 197 1.16 -7.91 6.44
N HIS A 198 1.07 -8.06 7.77
CA HIS A 198 1.92 -8.93 8.59
C HIS A 198 2.00 -10.41 8.13
N ALA A 199 0.99 -10.89 7.39
CA ALA A 199 1.01 -12.26 6.84
C ALA A 199 1.95 -12.42 5.62
N ASP A 200 2.53 -11.31 5.13
CA ASP A 200 3.50 -11.26 4.04
C ASP A 200 4.71 -10.45 4.54
N PRO A 201 5.76 -11.14 5.05
CA PRO A 201 6.91 -10.45 5.66
C PRO A 201 7.71 -9.58 4.70
N GLU A 202 7.76 -9.93 3.39
CA GLU A 202 8.43 -9.13 2.37
C GLU A 202 7.63 -7.83 2.15
N LEU A 203 6.31 -7.92 1.96
CA LEU A 203 5.47 -6.72 1.84
C LEU A 203 5.50 -5.84 3.11
N GLU A 204 5.53 -6.46 4.32
CA GLU A 204 5.65 -5.68 5.55
C GLU A 204 6.96 -4.91 5.60
N ALA A 205 8.08 -5.52 5.18
CA ALA A 205 9.38 -4.88 5.09
C ALA A 205 9.38 -3.72 4.09
N ASP A 206 8.93 -3.98 2.86
CA ASP A 206 8.82 -2.96 1.80
C ASP A 206 7.95 -1.75 2.25
N VAL A 207 6.88 -2.00 3.01
CA VAL A 207 6.04 -0.91 3.56
C VAL A 207 6.81 -0.08 4.60
N PHE A 208 7.60 -0.73 5.45
CA PHE A 208 8.40 0.00 6.46
C PHE A 208 9.56 0.79 5.84
N GLU A 209 10.11 0.35 4.71
CA GLU A 209 11.11 1.09 3.94
C GLU A 209 10.57 2.41 3.38
N GLU A 210 9.27 2.46 3.05
CA GLU A 210 8.60 3.63 2.48
C GLU A 210 7.99 4.60 3.52
N LEU A 211 7.99 4.23 4.82
CA LEU A 211 7.43 5.06 5.89
C LEU A 211 8.33 6.25 6.22
N ASP A 212 7.72 7.39 6.57
CA ASP A 212 8.47 8.48 7.19
C ASP A 212 9.14 8.00 8.51
N PRO A 213 10.34 8.55 8.86
CA PRO A 213 11.12 8.08 10.02
C PRO A 213 10.34 8.17 11.34
N ASP A 214 9.51 9.19 11.55
CA ASP A 214 8.73 9.37 12.78
C ASP A 214 7.66 8.29 12.94
N THR A 215 6.97 7.96 11.84
CA THR A 215 5.95 6.91 11.82
C THR A 215 6.59 5.53 11.95
N ALA A 216 7.67 5.25 11.21
CA ALA A 216 8.43 4.00 11.32
C ALA A 216 8.89 3.77 12.76
N ASN A 217 9.53 4.74 13.38
CA ASN A 217 9.99 4.69 14.78
C ASN A 217 8.85 4.44 15.77
N ARG A 218 7.73 5.12 15.59
CA ARG A 218 6.55 4.93 16.44
C ARG A 218 6.03 3.50 16.35
N LEU A 219 5.92 2.95 15.14
CA LEU A 219 5.42 1.60 14.91
C LEU A 219 6.41 0.52 15.39
N LEU A 220 7.72 0.72 15.18
CA LEU A 220 8.77 -0.17 15.68
C LEU A 220 8.87 -0.17 17.20
N SER A 221 8.58 0.97 17.86
CA SER A 221 8.60 1.08 19.32
C SER A 221 7.55 0.20 20.01
N ASP A 222 6.43 -0.06 19.34
CA ASP A 222 5.35 -0.91 19.85
C ASP A 222 5.62 -2.42 19.62
N LYS A 223 6.63 -2.79 18.81
CA LYS A 223 6.99 -4.18 18.49
C LYS A 223 8.05 -4.73 19.47
N SER A 224 8.05 -6.04 19.69
CA SER A 224 9.13 -6.71 20.43
C SER A 224 10.45 -6.70 19.65
N ASP A 225 11.61 -6.85 20.33
CA ASP A 225 12.91 -6.92 19.66
C ASP A 225 13.00 -8.08 18.66
N GLN A 226 12.31 -9.19 18.94
CA GLN A 226 12.24 -10.33 18.02
C GLN A 226 11.43 -9.99 16.76
N ASP A 227 10.31 -9.29 16.90
CA ASP A 227 9.48 -8.91 15.75
C ASP A 227 10.19 -7.86 14.89
N VAL A 228 10.90 -6.91 15.52
CA VAL A 228 11.75 -5.96 14.81
C VAL A 228 12.89 -6.66 14.08
N ALA A 229 13.58 -7.60 14.71
CA ALA A 229 14.63 -8.37 14.04
C ALA A 229 14.11 -9.18 12.86
N ASN A 230 12.92 -9.77 12.97
CA ASN A 230 12.28 -10.48 11.87
C ASN A 230 11.95 -9.52 10.71
N LEU A 231 11.37 -8.37 11.00
CA LEU A 231 11.04 -7.35 10.00
C LEU A 231 12.31 -6.86 9.28
N VAL A 232 13.29 -6.37 10.03
CA VAL A 232 14.57 -5.86 9.52
C VAL A 232 15.33 -6.91 8.70
N SER A 233 15.16 -8.21 9.00
CA SER A 233 15.80 -9.28 8.22
C SER A 233 15.26 -9.44 6.79
N HIS A 234 14.12 -8.82 6.46
CA HIS A 234 13.51 -8.81 5.11
C HIS A 234 13.70 -7.46 4.42
N MET A 235 14.20 -6.45 5.12
CA MET A 235 14.50 -5.13 4.55
C MET A 235 15.79 -5.14 3.73
N ARG A 236 15.96 -4.15 2.87
CA ARG A 236 17.25 -3.82 2.28
C ARG A 236 18.26 -3.49 3.39
N ALA A 237 19.53 -3.75 3.13
CA ALA A 237 20.55 -3.62 4.19
C ALA A 237 20.75 -2.16 4.64
N ASP A 238 20.64 -1.19 3.72
CA ASP A 238 20.69 0.25 3.94
C ASP A 238 19.51 0.72 4.79
N ASP A 239 18.27 0.45 4.37
CA ASP A 239 17.06 0.78 5.11
C ASP A 239 17.03 0.11 6.49
N ALA A 240 17.47 -1.14 6.55
CA ALA A 240 17.64 -1.87 7.81
C ALA A 240 18.65 -1.18 8.74
N ALA A 241 19.73 -0.63 8.21
CA ALA A 241 20.72 0.11 8.98
C ALA A 241 20.12 1.42 9.53
N ASP A 242 19.39 2.16 8.69
CA ASP A 242 18.73 3.40 9.09
C ASP A 242 17.64 3.15 10.14
N ALA A 243 16.78 2.15 9.92
CA ALA A 243 15.76 1.74 10.90
C ALA A 243 16.38 1.37 12.27
N ILE A 244 17.53 0.67 12.29
CA ILE A 244 18.24 0.34 13.53
C ILE A 244 18.91 1.59 14.12
N ALA A 245 19.48 2.48 13.29
CA ALA A 245 20.11 3.71 13.77
C ALA A 245 19.12 4.64 14.47
N ASP A 246 17.87 4.63 14.05
CA ASP A 246 16.80 5.44 14.61
C ASP A 246 16.20 4.86 15.90
N LEU A 247 16.37 3.57 16.16
CA LEU A 247 15.89 2.96 17.39
C LEU A 247 16.60 3.50 18.63
N PRO A 248 15.96 3.47 19.82
CA PRO A 248 16.60 3.77 21.09
C PRO A 248 17.86 2.92 21.29
N GLN A 249 18.99 3.54 21.70
CA GLN A 249 20.31 2.91 21.78
C GLN A 249 20.31 1.56 22.53
N HIS A 250 19.49 1.42 23.56
CA HIS A 250 19.42 0.19 24.36
C HIS A 250 18.79 -0.99 23.63
N ARG A 251 18.03 -0.76 22.53
CA ARG A 251 17.40 -1.81 21.72
C ARG A 251 18.30 -2.28 20.57
N ARG A 252 19.21 -1.42 20.07
CA ARG A 252 19.99 -1.68 18.85
C ARG A 252 20.79 -2.99 18.93
N GLN A 253 21.60 -3.15 19.99
CA GLN A 253 22.45 -4.34 20.15
C GLN A 253 21.62 -5.62 20.35
N PRO A 254 20.58 -5.69 21.19
CA PRO A 254 19.71 -6.84 21.30
C PRO A 254 19.08 -7.27 19.96
N ILE A 255 18.62 -6.32 19.14
CA ILE A 255 18.05 -6.61 17.82
C ILE A 255 19.12 -7.13 16.86
N LEU A 256 20.29 -6.48 16.78
CA LEU A 256 21.41 -6.95 15.97
C LEU A 256 21.85 -8.39 16.31
N ASP A 257 21.79 -8.76 17.58
CA ASP A 257 22.17 -10.11 18.05
C ASP A 257 21.14 -11.18 17.64
N LEU A 258 19.89 -10.79 17.35
CA LEU A 258 18.83 -11.67 16.87
C LEU A 258 18.86 -11.88 15.34
N LEU A 259 19.59 -11.03 14.59
CA LEU A 259 19.66 -11.11 13.14
C LEU A 259 20.53 -12.28 12.66
N PRO A 260 20.23 -12.87 11.49
CA PRO A 260 21.13 -13.80 10.81
C PRO A 260 22.51 -13.19 10.59
N ALA A 261 23.58 -13.98 10.78
CA ALA A 261 24.96 -13.48 10.76
C ALA A 261 25.32 -12.70 9.48
N GLY A 262 24.83 -13.14 8.30
CA GLY A 262 25.10 -12.47 7.03
C GLY A 262 24.47 -11.07 6.96
N ILE A 263 23.20 -10.95 7.37
CA ILE A 263 22.45 -9.68 7.40
C ILE A 263 23.08 -8.74 8.43
N ARG A 264 23.32 -9.22 9.64
CA ARG A 264 23.98 -8.45 10.69
C ARG A 264 25.31 -7.85 10.24
N THR A 265 26.13 -8.62 9.50
CA THR A 265 27.42 -8.12 9.01
C THR A 265 27.23 -6.96 8.04
N LYS A 266 26.30 -7.05 7.11
CA LYS A 266 25.99 -5.98 6.14
C LYS A 266 25.56 -4.70 6.86
N ILE A 267 24.59 -4.82 7.76
CA ILE A 267 24.06 -3.70 8.55
C ILE A 267 25.19 -3.05 9.40
N LEU A 268 26.04 -3.85 10.06
CA LEU A 268 27.15 -3.31 10.85
C LEU A 268 28.17 -2.54 10.01
N VAL A 269 28.38 -2.95 8.76
CA VAL A 269 29.23 -2.22 7.82
C VAL A 269 28.62 -0.86 7.49
N LEU A 270 27.32 -0.82 7.17
CA LEU A 270 26.61 0.41 6.82
C LEU A 270 26.48 1.38 7.99
N LEU A 271 26.20 0.89 9.19
CA LEU A 271 26.18 1.70 10.42
C LEU A 271 27.54 2.34 10.75
N GLY A 272 28.62 1.92 10.11
CA GLY A 272 29.95 2.52 10.24
C GLY A 272 30.15 3.80 9.43
N PHE A 273 29.27 4.11 8.49
CA PHE A 273 29.35 5.29 7.63
C PHE A 273 28.46 6.42 8.14
N ASN A 274 28.72 7.64 7.64
CA ASN A 274 27.86 8.78 7.90
C ASN A 274 26.59 8.63 7.05
N PRO A 275 25.36 8.75 7.59
CA PRO A 275 24.11 8.67 6.82
C PRO A 275 24.03 9.64 5.66
N SER A 276 24.68 10.83 5.74
CA SER A 276 24.74 11.83 4.67
C SER A 276 25.90 11.64 3.70
N SER A 277 26.49 10.45 3.64
CA SER A 277 27.59 10.13 2.72
C SER A 277 27.22 8.99 1.78
N ALA A 278 27.98 8.84 0.69
CA ALA A 278 27.85 7.75 -0.26
C ALA A 278 27.80 6.37 0.40
N GLY A 279 28.63 6.15 1.43
CA GLY A 279 28.65 4.90 2.21
C GLY A 279 27.42 4.69 3.07
N GLY A 280 26.73 5.76 3.47
CA GLY A 280 25.51 5.69 4.26
C GLY A 280 24.28 5.30 3.45
N ILE A 281 24.21 5.74 2.19
CA ILE A 281 23.06 5.52 1.30
C ILE A 281 23.29 4.41 0.25
N MET A 282 24.45 3.70 0.27
CA MET A 282 24.76 2.68 -0.72
C MET A 282 24.08 1.36 -0.39
N GLY A 283 23.49 0.72 -1.39
CA GLY A 283 23.14 -0.69 -1.34
C GLY A 283 24.37 -1.57 -1.41
N VAL A 284 24.42 -2.64 -0.62
CA VAL A 284 25.52 -3.63 -0.62
C VAL A 284 25.20 -4.89 -1.43
N GLU A 285 24.00 -4.97 -1.98
CA GLU A 285 23.53 -5.97 -2.93
C GLU A 285 23.70 -5.46 -4.36
N PHE A 286 24.82 -5.81 -5.00
CA PHE A 286 25.12 -5.41 -6.37
C PHE A 286 25.81 -6.54 -7.14
N LEU A 287 25.84 -6.41 -8.47
CA LEU A 287 26.39 -7.45 -9.33
C LEU A 287 27.82 -7.12 -9.77
N VAL A 288 28.74 -8.00 -9.39
CA VAL A 288 30.11 -8.00 -9.90
C VAL A 288 30.36 -9.21 -10.79
N ALA A 289 31.23 -9.05 -11.77
CA ALA A 289 31.78 -10.13 -12.57
C ALA A 289 33.29 -9.93 -12.78
N PRO A 290 34.09 -11.01 -12.87
CA PRO A 290 35.49 -10.90 -13.29
C PRO A 290 35.60 -10.18 -14.63
N SER A 291 36.60 -9.33 -14.80
CA SER A 291 36.79 -8.57 -16.04
C SER A 291 37.06 -9.45 -17.26
N ASP A 292 37.56 -10.68 -17.06
CA ASP A 292 37.76 -11.71 -18.09
C ASP A 292 36.53 -12.61 -18.34
N ALA A 293 35.42 -12.40 -17.60
CA ALA A 293 34.17 -13.10 -17.83
C ALA A 293 33.57 -12.72 -19.19
N THR A 294 32.84 -13.66 -19.83
CA THR A 294 32.12 -13.38 -21.08
C THR A 294 30.78 -12.69 -20.81
N VAL A 295 30.25 -12.06 -21.84
CA VAL A 295 28.90 -11.47 -21.86
C VAL A 295 27.84 -12.52 -21.47
N GLU A 296 27.95 -13.76 -22.02
CA GLU A 296 27.03 -14.85 -21.69
C GLU A 296 27.06 -15.18 -20.18
N GLU A 297 28.26 -15.21 -19.60
CA GLU A 297 28.39 -15.44 -18.14
C GLU A 297 27.82 -14.31 -17.32
N ALA A 298 28.03 -13.06 -17.69
CA ALA A 298 27.45 -11.89 -17.02
C ALA A 298 25.92 -11.92 -17.06
N LEU A 299 25.32 -12.18 -18.24
CA LEU A 299 23.87 -12.34 -18.40
C LEU A 299 23.30 -13.50 -17.58
N ARG A 300 24.06 -14.61 -17.47
CA ARG A 300 23.69 -15.73 -16.61
C ARG A 300 23.68 -15.33 -15.13
N ARG A 301 24.66 -14.53 -14.68
CA ARG A 301 24.72 -14.01 -13.30
C ARG A 301 23.52 -13.11 -13.01
N ILE A 302 23.13 -12.20 -13.93
CA ILE A 302 21.94 -11.37 -13.80
C ILE A 302 20.68 -12.23 -13.59
N ARG A 303 20.50 -13.30 -14.42
CA ARG A 303 19.33 -14.19 -14.29
C ARG A 303 19.25 -14.91 -12.95
N LEU A 304 20.37 -15.11 -12.27
CA LEU A 304 20.46 -15.81 -10.98
C LEU A 304 20.44 -14.85 -9.78
N ALA A 305 20.56 -13.55 -10.02
CA ALA A 305 20.64 -12.52 -8.98
C ALA A 305 19.26 -12.07 -8.48
N GLY A 306 18.35 -13.00 -8.18
CA GLY A 306 16.96 -12.70 -7.77
C GLY A 306 16.84 -12.01 -6.41
N GLN A 307 17.94 -11.83 -5.68
CA GLN A 307 17.98 -11.09 -4.40
C GLN A 307 18.49 -9.65 -4.57
N VAL A 308 18.97 -9.29 -5.75
CA VAL A 308 19.47 -7.94 -6.06
C VAL A 308 18.37 -7.15 -6.71
N GLN A 309 18.22 -5.91 -6.29
CA GLN A 309 17.20 -5.01 -6.84
C GLN A 309 17.37 -4.80 -8.35
N PRO A 310 16.27 -4.67 -9.10
CA PRO A 310 16.31 -4.42 -10.54
C PRO A 310 17.14 -3.18 -10.91
N GLU A 311 17.08 -2.13 -10.09
CA GLU A 311 17.80 -0.85 -10.25
C GLU A 311 19.31 -1.05 -10.16
N ALA A 312 19.80 -1.88 -9.23
CA ALA A 312 21.20 -2.23 -9.09
C ALA A 312 21.68 -3.22 -10.16
N LEU A 313 20.75 -3.97 -10.80
CA LEU A 313 21.07 -4.93 -11.86
C LEU A 313 21.24 -4.29 -13.25
N ILE A 314 20.90 -3.02 -13.44
CA ILE A 314 21.04 -2.34 -14.74
C ILE A 314 22.50 -2.13 -15.15
N THR A 315 23.45 -2.28 -14.22
CA THR A 315 24.88 -2.16 -14.45
C THR A 315 25.63 -3.34 -13.83
N VAL A 316 26.52 -3.95 -14.59
CA VAL A 316 27.46 -4.97 -14.12
C VAL A 316 28.83 -4.34 -13.92
N HIS A 317 29.42 -4.56 -12.75
CA HIS A 317 30.71 -4.03 -12.39
C HIS A 317 31.80 -5.09 -12.64
N ALA A 318 32.68 -4.80 -13.59
CA ALA A 318 33.82 -5.66 -13.91
C ALA A 318 34.93 -5.42 -12.87
N VAL A 319 35.38 -6.48 -12.21
CA VAL A 319 36.39 -6.40 -11.15
C VAL A 319 37.58 -7.31 -11.44
N ASP A 320 38.74 -6.97 -10.83
CA ASP A 320 39.91 -7.84 -10.82
C ASP A 320 39.86 -8.89 -9.68
N GLY A 321 40.92 -9.72 -9.58
CA GLY A 321 41.04 -10.74 -8.55
C GLY A 321 41.14 -10.21 -7.11
N ALA A 322 41.34 -8.89 -6.92
CA ALA A 322 41.35 -8.20 -5.65
C ALA A 322 40.05 -7.42 -5.37
N ASN A 323 38.99 -7.65 -6.16
CA ASN A 323 37.70 -6.96 -6.12
C ASN A 323 37.79 -5.45 -6.42
N ARG A 324 38.84 -5.01 -7.15
CA ARG A 324 38.94 -3.62 -7.58
C ARG A 324 38.14 -3.39 -8.84
N LEU A 325 37.43 -2.26 -8.91
CA LEU A 325 36.65 -1.86 -10.07
C LEU A 325 37.58 -1.61 -11.26
N ILE A 326 37.39 -2.36 -12.35
CA ILE A 326 38.12 -2.24 -13.60
C ILE A 326 37.27 -1.53 -14.64
N GLY A 327 35.96 -1.72 -14.62
CA GLY A 327 35.05 -1.10 -15.57
C GLY A 327 33.60 -1.39 -15.23
N THR A 328 32.70 -0.73 -15.97
CA THR A 328 31.25 -0.96 -15.87
C THR A 328 30.65 -1.21 -17.24
N VAL A 329 29.62 -2.04 -17.29
CA VAL A 329 28.84 -2.28 -18.51
C VAL A 329 27.36 -2.32 -18.17
N THR A 330 26.55 -1.60 -18.93
CA THR A 330 25.10 -1.65 -18.76
C THR A 330 24.50 -2.94 -19.31
N VAL A 331 23.35 -3.36 -18.79
CA VAL A 331 22.60 -4.51 -19.34
C VAL A 331 22.31 -4.32 -20.83
N ILE A 332 22.03 -3.10 -21.27
CA ILE A 332 21.83 -2.79 -22.69
C ILE A 332 23.14 -3.04 -23.49
N GLY A 333 24.29 -2.63 -22.96
CA GLY A 333 25.58 -2.91 -23.55
C GLY A 333 25.86 -4.41 -23.68
N LEU A 334 25.52 -5.19 -22.63
CA LEU A 334 25.63 -6.66 -22.69
C LEU A 334 24.72 -7.28 -23.75
N LEU A 335 23.48 -6.79 -23.90
CA LEU A 335 22.53 -7.30 -24.89
C LEU A 335 22.91 -6.96 -26.32
N GLN A 336 23.74 -5.93 -26.55
CA GLN A 336 24.22 -5.47 -27.85
C GLN A 336 25.58 -6.08 -28.25
N ALA A 337 26.31 -6.67 -27.30
CA ALA A 337 27.62 -7.26 -27.53
C ALA A 337 27.52 -8.74 -27.91
N ASP A 338 28.57 -9.25 -28.53
CA ASP A 338 28.69 -10.68 -28.86
C ASP A 338 28.81 -11.50 -27.55
N ALA A 339 28.16 -12.66 -27.51
CA ALA A 339 28.03 -13.48 -26.29
C ALA A 339 29.39 -13.97 -25.74
N ASP A 340 30.39 -14.13 -26.60
CA ASP A 340 31.74 -14.58 -26.30
C ASP A 340 32.72 -13.42 -26.05
N ALA A 341 32.32 -12.16 -26.25
CA ALA A 341 33.12 -11.00 -25.89
C ALA A 341 33.42 -10.93 -24.38
N HIS A 342 34.63 -10.51 -24.02
CA HIS A 342 34.98 -10.32 -22.60
C HIS A 342 34.52 -8.97 -22.09
N LEU A 343 34.16 -8.93 -20.80
CA LEU A 343 33.73 -7.67 -20.15
C LEU A 343 34.80 -6.60 -20.25
N ALA A 344 36.08 -6.96 -20.14
CA ALA A 344 37.21 -6.03 -20.29
C ALA A 344 37.20 -5.29 -21.63
N ASP A 345 36.70 -5.91 -22.71
CA ASP A 345 36.71 -5.34 -24.05
C ASP A 345 35.55 -4.39 -24.32
N ILE A 346 34.45 -4.55 -23.60
CA ILE A 346 33.18 -3.80 -23.81
C ILE A 346 32.84 -2.83 -22.68
N SER A 347 33.55 -2.92 -21.53
CA SER A 347 33.30 -2.04 -20.39
C SER A 347 33.83 -0.63 -20.64
N ASP A 348 33.16 0.37 -20.02
CA ASP A 348 33.79 1.64 -19.73
C ASP A 348 34.94 1.40 -18.73
N GLN A 349 36.17 1.65 -19.14
CA GLN A 349 37.38 1.34 -18.36
C GLN A 349 37.75 2.44 -17.35
N ASP A 350 37.11 3.60 -17.39
CA ASP A 350 37.25 4.66 -16.39
C ASP A 350 35.86 5.12 -15.91
N PRO A 351 35.08 4.21 -15.30
CA PRO A 351 33.74 4.55 -14.86
C PRO A 351 33.77 5.59 -13.75
N VAL A 352 32.79 6.47 -13.79
CA VAL A 352 32.52 7.41 -12.71
C VAL A 352 32.26 6.62 -11.43
N ARG A 353 32.98 6.91 -10.35
CA ARG A 353 32.90 6.25 -9.07
C ARG A 353 33.07 7.25 -7.94
N VAL A 354 32.59 6.93 -6.76
CA VAL A 354 32.70 7.76 -5.57
C VAL A 354 33.33 7.00 -4.40
N ARG A 355 33.88 7.75 -3.44
CA ARG A 355 34.36 7.21 -2.17
C ARG A 355 33.21 7.13 -1.18
N ALA A 356 33.32 6.23 -0.19
CA ALA A 356 32.29 6.07 0.82
C ALA A 356 32.06 7.32 1.68
N ASP A 357 33.04 8.23 1.80
CA ASP A 357 32.94 9.48 2.54
C ASP A 357 32.47 10.67 1.68
N THR A 358 32.20 10.46 0.40
CA THR A 358 31.67 11.51 -0.52
C THR A 358 30.29 11.97 -0.03
N ASP A 359 30.07 13.27 0.04
CA ASP A 359 28.79 13.86 0.45
C ASP A 359 27.68 13.52 -0.56
N VAL A 360 26.47 13.24 -0.06
CA VAL A 360 25.28 12.87 -0.88
C VAL A 360 24.97 13.93 -1.94
N VAL A 361 25.14 15.22 -1.63
CA VAL A 361 24.90 16.30 -2.59
C VAL A 361 25.89 16.23 -3.75
N ASP A 362 27.15 15.94 -3.49
CA ASP A 362 28.17 15.78 -4.54
C ASP A 362 27.88 14.54 -5.40
N VAL A 363 27.44 13.44 -4.81
CA VAL A 363 26.98 12.25 -5.55
C VAL A 363 25.79 12.59 -6.44
N THR A 364 24.81 13.32 -5.90
CA THR A 364 23.61 13.75 -6.65
C THR A 364 23.99 14.57 -7.88
N LEU A 365 24.86 15.57 -7.71
CA LEU A 365 25.34 16.39 -8.81
C LEU A 365 26.09 15.57 -9.85
N LEU A 366 26.95 14.65 -9.41
CA LEU A 366 27.71 13.77 -10.29
C LEU A 366 26.77 12.88 -11.13
N MET A 367 25.75 12.27 -10.49
CA MET A 367 24.77 11.44 -11.19
C MET A 367 23.96 12.27 -12.21
N ALA A 368 23.56 13.48 -11.85
CA ALA A 368 22.84 14.38 -12.74
C ALA A 368 23.70 14.83 -13.93
N ASP A 369 24.96 15.23 -13.70
CA ASP A 369 25.86 15.75 -14.73
C ASP A 369 26.23 14.67 -15.78
N TYR A 370 26.37 13.44 -15.34
CA TYR A 370 26.76 12.32 -16.22
C TYR A 370 25.58 11.42 -16.64
N ASN A 371 24.35 11.75 -16.26
CA ASN A 371 23.13 10.95 -16.50
C ASN A 371 23.28 9.48 -16.04
N LEU A 372 23.81 9.30 -14.85
CA LEU A 372 24.06 7.97 -14.30
C LEU A 372 22.82 7.41 -13.63
N MET A 373 22.54 6.14 -13.86
CA MET A 373 21.49 5.39 -13.17
C MET A 373 22.00 4.67 -11.92
N THR A 374 23.31 4.39 -11.92
CA THR A 374 24.02 3.80 -10.78
C THR A 374 25.43 4.37 -10.69
N VAL A 375 25.94 4.48 -9.46
CA VAL A 375 27.33 4.88 -9.19
C VAL A 375 27.97 3.88 -8.24
N PRO A 376 29.10 3.24 -8.62
CA PRO A 376 29.86 2.39 -7.74
C PRO A 376 30.53 3.19 -6.62
N VAL A 377 30.42 2.67 -5.40
CA VAL A 377 31.12 3.18 -4.22
C VAL A 377 32.34 2.30 -3.97
N VAL A 378 33.50 2.93 -3.80
CA VAL A 378 34.78 2.22 -3.65
C VAL A 378 35.56 2.70 -2.44
N ASP A 379 36.48 1.83 -1.95
CA ASP A 379 37.46 2.17 -0.93
C ASP A 379 38.69 2.91 -1.51
N ASP A 380 39.69 3.18 -0.65
CA ASP A 380 40.94 3.84 -1.04
C ASP A 380 41.81 3.03 -2.03
N ASP A 381 41.59 1.74 -2.12
CA ASP A 381 42.26 0.84 -3.06
C ASP A 381 41.42 0.54 -4.32
N ASP A 382 40.37 1.32 -4.57
CA ASP A 382 39.36 1.12 -5.64
C ASP A 382 38.58 -0.22 -5.56
N ARG A 383 38.47 -0.85 -4.35
CA ARG A 383 37.64 -2.03 -4.18
C ARG A 383 36.19 -1.66 -4.00
N MET A 384 35.32 -2.44 -4.62
CA MET A 384 33.88 -2.26 -4.53
C MET A 384 33.37 -2.44 -3.10
N LEU A 385 32.67 -1.42 -2.58
CA LEU A 385 31.97 -1.44 -1.29
C LEU A 385 30.47 -1.58 -1.47
N GLY A 386 29.89 -0.86 -2.44
CA GLY A 386 28.47 -0.81 -2.68
C GLY A 386 28.17 -0.13 -4.02
N VAL A 387 26.88 0.09 -4.26
CA VAL A 387 26.36 0.83 -5.41
C VAL A 387 25.26 1.76 -4.92
N ILE A 388 25.23 2.97 -5.43
CA ILE A 388 24.13 3.92 -5.24
C ILE A 388 23.32 3.94 -6.51
N THR A 389 22.00 3.78 -6.40
CA THR A 389 21.06 3.91 -7.52
C THR A 389 20.46 5.31 -7.60
N VAL A 390 19.81 5.62 -8.72
CA VAL A 390 19.08 6.89 -8.84
C VAL A 390 17.92 6.99 -7.82
N ASP A 391 17.36 5.85 -7.42
CA ASP A 391 16.29 5.78 -6.43
C ASP A 391 16.79 6.21 -5.04
N ASP A 392 17.91 5.66 -4.59
CA ASP A 392 18.56 6.03 -3.32
C ASP A 392 18.86 7.54 -3.27
N ILE A 393 19.29 8.13 -4.39
CA ILE A 393 19.54 9.57 -4.48
C ILE A 393 18.24 10.39 -4.42
N LEU A 394 17.19 9.96 -5.10
CA LEU A 394 15.89 10.63 -5.03
C LEU A 394 15.33 10.58 -3.61
N GLU A 395 15.45 9.45 -2.95
CA GLU A 395 15.02 9.28 -1.57
C GLU A 395 15.79 10.20 -0.61
N ALA A 396 17.11 10.23 -0.73
CA ALA A 396 17.98 11.06 0.13
C ALA A 396 17.86 12.59 -0.13
N THR A 397 17.38 13.01 -1.31
CA THR A 397 17.41 14.44 -1.72
C THR A 397 16.03 15.08 -1.87
N ILE A 398 14.96 14.31 -2.04
CA ILE A 398 13.60 14.85 -2.09
C ILE A 398 13.20 15.35 -0.70
N PRO A 399 12.85 16.64 -0.55
CA PRO A 399 12.43 17.17 0.74
C PRO A 399 11.15 16.50 1.25
N ASP A 400 11.06 16.24 2.55
CA ASP A 400 9.91 15.57 3.18
C ASP A 400 8.58 16.30 2.94
N ASP A 401 8.61 17.64 2.82
CA ASP A 401 7.43 18.44 2.53
C ASP A 401 6.92 18.26 1.09
N TRP A 402 7.75 17.72 0.19
CA TRP A 402 7.34 17.39 -1.18
C TRP A 402 6.59 16.05 -1.24
N ARG A 403 6.93 15.09 -0.40
CA ARG A 403 6.22 13.80 -0.28
C ARG A 403 4.77 14.00 0.19
N ARG A 404 4.51 15.05 0.98
CA ARG A 404 3.17 15.42 1.50
C ARG A 404 2.33 16.27 0.53
N ARG A 405 2.82 16.58 -0.66
CA ARG A 405 2.02 17.31 -1.67
C ARG A 405 1.02 16.35 -2.27
N GLU A 406 -0.28 16.65 -2.12
CA GLU A 406 -1.32 15.96 -2.88
C GLU A 406 -0.96 16.02 -4.37
N PRO A 407 -0.83 14.88 -5.06
CA PRO A 407 -0.63 14.90 -6.49
C PRO A 407 -1.81 15.65 -7.14
N PRO A 408 -1.58 16.47 -8.17
CA PRO A 408 -2.67 17.16 -8.85
C PRO A 408 -3.68 16.10 -9.30
N ALA A 409 -4.97 16.32 -8.96
CA ALA A 409 -6.05 15.42 -9.30
C ALA A 409 -5.89 14.96 -10.75
N ARG A 410 -5.78 13.66 -10.99
CA ARG A 410 -5.70 13.13 -12.35
C ARG A 410 -6.90 13.65 -13.12
N PRO A 411 -6.70 14.33 -14.28
CA PRO A 411 -7.83 14.70 -15.12
C PRO A 411 -8.60 13.43 -15.46
N GLU A 412 -9.91 13.42 -15.17
CA GLU A 412 -10.76 12.32 -15.58
C GLU A 412 -10.56 12.06 -17.08
N PRO A 413 -10.47 10.81 -17.54
CA PRO A 413 -10.31 10.50 -18.95
C PRO A 413 -11.53 11.02 -19.72
N THR A 414 -11.42 12.20 -20.32
CA THR A 414 -12.49 12.92 -20.98
C THR A 414 -12.79 12.40 -22.38
N THR A 415 -12.13 11.35 -22.87
CA THR A 415 -12.50 10.77 -24.19
C THR A 415 -11.88 9.37 -24.33
N PRO A 416 -12.61 8.37 -24.85
CA PRO A 416 -11.98 7.13 -25.27
C PRO A 416 -10.92 7.46 -26.34
N ALA A 417 -9.73 6.89 -26.18
CA ALA A 417 -8.67 7.03 -27.17
C ALA A 417 -9.21 6.71 -28.56
N PRO A 418 -8.90 7.49 -29.62
CA PRO A 418 -9.30 7.15 -30.97
C PRO A 418 -8.71 5.76 -31.28
N GLU A 419 -9.55 4.87 -31.76
CA GLU A 419 -9.12 3.57 -32.29
C GLU A 419 -7.99 3.82 -33.30
N LEU A 420 -6.80 3.33 -32.97
CA LEU A 420 -5.69 3.29 -33.90
C LEU A 420 -6.15 2.41 -35.06
N GLY A 421 -6.47 3.05 -36.19
CA GLY A 421 -6.83 2.38 -37.40
C GLY A 421 -5.74 1.33 -37.76
N GLU A 422 -6.20 0.18 -38.20
CA GLU A 422 -5.37 -0.92 -38.68
C GLU A 422 -4.30 -0.40 -39.66
N PRO A 423 -3.06 -0.88 -39.61
CA PRO A 423 -2.03 -0.49 -40.55
C PRO A 423 -2.43 -0.96 -41.96
N ASN A 424 -2.55 0.01 -42.84
CA ASN A 424 -2.85 -0.19 -44.26
C ASN A 424 -1.74 -1.03 -44.92
N ASP A 425 -2.02 -2.30 -45.14
CA ASP A 425 -1.19 -3.28 -45.81
C ASP A 425 -1.26 -3.05 -47.35
N HIS A 426 -0.57 -2.01 -47.84
CA HIS A 426 -0.35 -1.76 -49.25
C HIS A 426 1.12 -1.48 -49.52
N LEU A 427 1.96 -2.51 -49.44
CA LEU A 427 3.21 -2.56 -50.16
C LEU A 427 3.15 -3.73 -51.14
N SER A 428 2.67 -3.45 -52.37
CA SER A 428 2.83 -4.29 -53.51
C SER A 428 4.33 -4.29 -53.96
N PRO A 429 4.89 -5.44 -54.29
CA PRO A 429 6.23 -5.49 -54.86
C PRO A 429 6.17 -5.16 -56.37
N GLY A 430 6.73 -4.05 -56.76
CA GLY A 430 6.90 -3.65 -58.15
C GLY A 430 8.36 -3.61 -58.56
N ARG A 431 8.77 -4.64 -59.33
CA ARG A 431 9.89 -4.81 -60.28
C ARG A 431 11.28 -4.25 -59.92
#